data_b0f7f1aebd9e3637a50b7947b5a2da14
#
_entry.id   b0f7f1aebd9e3637a50b7947b5a2da14
#
_cell.length_a   1.000
_cell.length_b   1.000
_cell.length_c   1.000
_cell.angle_alpha   90.00
_cell.angle_beta   90.00
_cell.angle_gamma   90.00
#
_symmetry.space_group_name_H-M   'P 1'
#
loop_
_entity.id
_entity.type
_entity.pdbx_description
1 polymer ?
#
loop_
_entity_poly.entity_id
_entity_poly.type
_entity_poly.pdbx_seq_one_letter_code
_entity_poly.pdbx_strand_id
1 'polypeptide(L)'
;QLRSDVPIGLLLSGGVDSSLIVALASQVSNNLNTYTVRFPGHNKFDESTHARLISNHFSTNHSEVEASSIDPSIFDELAYFYDDPIFDTSIIPTFLLSKEISKYCKVAIGGDGGDELFGGYPHYNKLLRMEESKYQVPYFFRNNLSNIAQSVLPIGFRGKKTLEFFGTNLSHEYPNIGEFFSMRDQAKVFNLNFLKSLNADNTKILNPGIFDNIVDSATYHDFRRFLREDIL
;
A
#
# COMPACT_ATOMS: atom_id res chain seq x y z
N GLN A 1 9.00 -21.25 4.71
CA GLN A 1 7.66 -20.88 5.23
C GLN A 1 6.60 -21.96 4.97
N LEU A 2 6.77 -22.85 3.97
CA LEU A 2 5.82 -23.94 3.70
C LEU A 2 5.90 -25.12 4.70
N ARG A 3 6.84 -25.12 5.65
CA ARG A 3 6.89 -26.09 6.74
C ARG A 3 6.08 -25.52 7.92
N SER A 4 5.00 -26.21 8.25
CA SER A 4 4.08 -25.79 9.32
C SER A 4 3.36 -27.01 9.90
N ASP A 5 3.04 -26.96 11.16
CA ASP A 5 2.22 -27.97 11.86
C ASP A 5 0.71 -27.75 11.62
N VAL A 6 0.35 -26.73 10.86
CA VAL A 6 -1.04 -26.38 10.51
C VAL A 6 -1.19 -26.19 9.01
N PRO A 7 -2.41 -26.33 8.47
CA PRO A 7 -2.68 -26.07 7.07
C PRO A 7 -2.30 -24.65 6.67
N ILE A 8 -1.59 -24.52 5.53
CA ILE A 8 -1.18 -23.25 4.93
C ILE A 8 -2.02 -23.00 3.68
N GLY A 9 -2.50 -21.77 3.51
CA GLY A 9 -3.10 -21.27 2.29
C GLY A 9 -2.22 -20.24 1.60
N LEU A 10 -2.31 -20.14 0.27
CA LEU A 10 -1.67 -19.10 -0.51
C LEU A 10 -2.74 -18.15 -1.03
N LEU A 11 -2.57 -16.85 -0.79
CA LEU A 11 -3.43 -15.80 -1.35
C LEU A 11 -3.03 -15.56 -2.80
N LEU A 12 -3.98 -15.67 -3.72
CA LEU A 12 -3.72 -15.57 -5.15
C LEU A 12 -4.67 -14.57 -5.79
N SER A 13 -4.19 -13.39 -6.11
CA SER A 13 -4.92 -12.37 -6.88
C SER A 13 -4.74 -12.54 -8.40
N GLY A 14 -3.67 -13.24 -8.81
CA GLY A 14 -3.23 -13.30 -10.21
C GLY A 14 -2.34 -12.12 -10.60
N GLY A 15 -2.00 -11.23 -9.68
CA GLY A 15 -0.93 -10.25 -9.80
C GLY A 15 0.44 -10.91 -9.81
N VAL A 16 1.49 -10.15 -10.20
CA VAL A 16 2.86 -10.68 -10.37
C VAL A 16 3.36 -11.30 -9.07
N ASP A 17 3.23 -10.62 -7.94
CA ASP A 17 3.81 -11.04 -6.66
C ASP A 17 3.14 -12.30 -6.11
N SER A 18 1.82 -12.33 -6.05
CA SER A 18 1.08 -13.51 -5.60
C SER A 18 1.32 -14.72 -6.53
N SER A 19 1.41 -14.48 -7.83
CA SER A 19 1.71 -15.53 -8.82
C SER A 19 3.13 -16.07 -8.67
N LEU A 20 4.10 -15.20 -8.37
CA LEU A 20 5.49 -15.61 -8.13
C LEU A 20 5.59 -16.49 -6.87
N ILE A 21 4.86 -16.14 -5.81
CA ILE A 21 4.80 -16.98 -4.59
C ILE A 21 4.25 -18.37 -4.91
N VAL A 22 3.16 -18.45 -5.67
CA VAL A 22 2.59 -19.75 -6.08
C VAL A 22 3.58 -20.52 -6.94
N ALA A 23 4.25 -19.87 -7.90
CA ALA A 23 5.27 -20.48 -8.75
C ALA A 23 6.43 -21.07 -7.95
N LEU A 24 6.94 -20.33 -6.96
CA LEU A 24 8.01 -20.79 -6.08
C LEU A 24 7.55 -21.93 -5.16
N ALA A 25 6.34 -21.83 -4.63
CA ALA A 25 5.75 -22.84 -3.77
C ALA A 25 5.53 -24.17 -4.53
N SER A 26 5.13 -24.11 -5.79
CA SER A 26 4.91 -25.30 -6.64
C SER A 26 6.18 -26.09 -6.92
N GLN A 27 7.36 -25.48 -6.80
CA GLN A 27 8.63 -26.18 -6.92
C GLN A 27 8.97 -27.08 -5.72
N VAL A 28 8.35 -26.84 -4.58
CA VAL A 28 8.66 -27.54 -3.32
C VAL A 28 7.47 -28.32 -2.75
N SER A 29 6.27 -28.14 -3.29
CA SER A 29 5.06 -28.84 -2.86
C SER A 29 4.09 -29.04 -4.04
N ASN A 30 3.56 -30.25 -4.16
CA ASN A 30 2.56 -30.59 -5.18
C ASN A 30 1.11 -30.44 -4.67
N ASN A 31 0.91 -30.14 -3.40
CA ASN A 31 -0.42 -30.00 -2.80
C ASN A 31 -0.56 -28.62 -2.19
N LEU A 32 -0.83 -27.64 -3.03
CA LEU A 32 -0.98 -26.25 -2.65
C LEU A 32 -2.47 -25.84 -2.66
N ASN A 33 -2.92 -25.24 -1.58
CA ASN A 33 -4.24 -24.61 -1.52
C ASN A 33 -4.08 -23.12 -1.80
N THR A 34 -4.78 -22.64 -2.82
CA THR A 34 -4.79 -21.21 -3.20
C THR A 34 -6.18 -20.61 -3.02
N TYR A 35 -6.24 -19.35 -2.64
CA TYR A 35 -7.48 -18.66 -2.34
C TYR A 35 -7.51 -17.27 -2.99
N THR A 36 -8.67 -16.89 -3.55
CA THR A 36 -8.91 -15.53 -4.05
C THR A 36 -10.28 -15.01 -3.62
N VAL A 37 -10.42 -13.70 -3.53
CA VAL A 37 -11.73 -13.05 -3.36
C VAL A 37 -12.33 -12.79 -4.74
N ARG A 38 -13.58 -13.13 -4.88
CA ARG A 38 -14.39 -12.81 -6.03
C ARG A 38 -15.41 -11.72 -5.68
N PHE A 39 -15.53 -10.72 -6.54
CA PHE A 39 -16.50 -9.62 -6.41
C PHE A 39 -17.57 -9.69 -7.50
N PRO A 40 -18.67 -10.42 -7.29
CA PRO A 40 -19.72 -10.56 -8.29
C PRO A 40 -20.31 -9.20 -8.67
N GLY A 41 -20.42 -8.93 -9.97
CA GLY A 41 -20.95 -7.66 -10.48
C GLY A 41 -19.95 -6.50 -10.50
N HIS A 42 -18.74 -6.68 -10.02
CA HIS A 42 -17.69 -5.65 -9.99
C HIS A 42 -16.46 -6.06 -10.79
N ASN A 43 -16.62 -6.38 -12.06
CA ASN A 43 -15.59 -6.92 -12.96
C ASN A 43 -14.25 -6.15 -12.94
N LYS A 44 -14.27 -4.86 -12.62
CA LYS A 44 -13.07 -4.04 -12.55
C LYS A 44 -12.15 -4.42 -11.37
N PHE A 45 -12.73 -4.97 -10.31
CA PHE A 45 -12.03 -5.34 -9.08
C PHE A 45 -11.96 -6.85 -8.88
N ASP A 46 -12.58 -7.62 -9.78
CA ASP A 46 -12.59 -9.08 -9.73
C ASP A 46 -11.41 -9.66 -10.51
N GLU A 47 -10.40 -10.08 -9.79
CA GLU A 47 -9.17 -10.68 -10.33
C GLU A 47 -9.27 -12.22 -10.43
N SER A 48 -10.42 -12.83 -10.10
CA SER A 48 -10.59 -14.28 -10.04
C SER A 48 -10.25 -15.00 -11.36
N THR A 49 -10.48 -14.34 -12.51
CA THR A 49 -10.12 -14.89 -13.82
C THR A 49 -8.59 -15.09 -13.95
N HIS A 50 -7.79 -14.11 -13.51
CA HIS A 50 -6.33 -14.23 -13.54
C HIS A 50 -5.85 -15.25 -12.51
N ALA A 51 -6.39 -15.22 -11.30
CA ALA A 51 -6.07 -16.20 -10.26
C ALA A 51 -6.34 -17.64 -10.74
N ARG A 52 -7.45 -17.88 -11.43
CA ARG A 52 -7.81 -19.19 -11.99
C ARG A 52 -6.83 -19.64 -13.07
N LEU A 53 -6.34 -18.74 -13.93
CA LEU A 53 -5.33 -19.05 -14.93
C LEU A 53 -4.02 -19.54 -14.28
N ILE A 54 -3.56 -18.84 -13.25
CA ILE A 54 -2.34 -19.19 -12.50
C ILE A 54 -2.53 -20.51 -11.75
N SER A 55 -3.65 -20.65 -11.06
CA SER A 55 -4.02 -21.86 -10.33
C SER A 55 -4.02 -23.11 -11.25
N ASN A 56 -4.65 -23.00 -12.41
CA ASN A 56 -4.67 -24.09 -13.40
C ASN A 56 -3.28 -24.42 -13.92
N HIS A 57 -2.45 -23.38 -14.17
CA HIS A 57 -1.09 -23.58 -14.67
C HIS A 57 -0.22 -24.35 -13.67
N PHE A 58 -0.33 -24.05 -12.39
CA PHE A 58 0.44 -24.71 -11.33
C PHE A 58 -0.29 -25.87 -10.66
N SER A 59 -1.49 -26.25 -11.17
CA SER A 59 -2.31 -27.36 -10.66
C SER A 59 -2.57 -27.29 -9.16
N THR A 60 -2.91 -26.10 -8.65
CA THR A 60 -3.23 -25.90 -7.23
C THR A 60 -4.71 -26.21 -6.93
N ASN A 61 -5.02 -26.54 -5.69
CA ASN A 61 -6.38 -26.64 -5.20
C ASN A 61 -6.90 -25.21 -4.95
N HIS A 62 -7.60 -24.66 -5.92
CA HIS A 62 -8.05 -23.27 -5.89
C HIS A 62 -9.47 -23.12 -5.35
N SER A 63 -9.65 -22.19 -4.43
CA SER A 63 -10.95 -21.82 -3.87
C SER A 63 -11.21 -20.33 -4.07
N GLU A 64 -12.35 -20.01 -4.68
CA GLU A 64 -12.83 -18.64 -4.84
C GLU A 64 -13.80 -18.31 -3.71
N VAL A 65 -13.46 -17.29 -2.93
CA VAL A 65 -14.30 -16.79 -1.84
C VAL A 65 -15.13 -15.64 -2.37
N GLU A 66 -16.44 -15.79 -2.37
CA GLU A 66 -17.34 -14.75 -2.83
C GLU A 66 -17.52 -13.70 -1.73
N ALA A 67 -17.09 -12.46 -2.01
CA ALA A 67 -17.46 -11.32 -1.19
C ALA A 67 -18.95 -11.00 -1.47
N SER A 68 -19.83 -11.53 -0.62
CA SER A 68 -21.23 -11.14 -0.59
C SER A 68 -21.36 -9.65 -0.25
N SER A 69 -22.52 -9.07 -0.52
CA SER A 69 -22.81 -7.65 -0.25
C SER A 69 -22.29 -7.22 1.11
N ILE A 70 -21.51 -6.16 1.13
CA ILE A 70 -20.92 -5.61 2.36
C ILE A 70 -22.06 -5.14 3.26
N ASP A 71 -22.32 -5.90 4.32
CA ASP A 71 -23.23 -5.48 5.36
C ASP A 71 -22.57 -4.36 6.19
N PRO A 72 -23.25 -3.26 6.50
CA PRO A 72 -22.69 -2.20 7.34
C PRO A 72 -22.14 -2.67 8.70
N SER A 73 -22.63 -3.79 9.24
CA SER A 73 -22.10 -4.39 10.48
C SER A 73 -20.63 -4.80 10.39
N ILE A 74 -20.05 -4.89 9.19
CA ILE A 74 -18.61 -5.15 9.01
C ILE A 74 -17.74 -4.06 9.67
N PHE A 75 -18.24 -2.82 9.73
CA PHE A 75 -17.50 -1.74 10.38
C PHE A 75 -17.37 -1.91 11.89
N ASP A 76 -18.37 -2.52 12.53
CA ASP A 76 -18.31 -2.85 13.96
C ASP A 76 -17.30 -3.99 14.20
N GLU A 77 -17.26 -4.99 13.30
CA GLU A 77 -16.26 -6.06 13.37
C GLU A 77 -14.84 -5.50 13.13
N LEU A 78 -14.66 -4.65 12.13
CA LEU A 78 -13.38 -4.00 11.86
C LEU A 78 -12.91 -3.17 13.06
N ALA A 79 -13.80 -2.36 13.64
CA ALA A 79 -13.48 -1.55 14.82
C ALA A 79 -13.10 -2.41 16.05
N TYR A 80 -13.57 -3.66 16.11
CA TYR A 80 -13.20 -4.59 17.17
C TYR A 80 -11.81 -5.23 16.97
N PHE A 81 -11.44 -5.50 15.71
CA PHE A 81 -10.19 -6.21 15.40
C PHE A 81 -9.00 -5.26 15.20
N TYR A 82 -9.24 -4.01 14.84
CA TYR A 82 -8.21 -3.00 14.61
C TYR A 82 -8.23 -1.97 15.72
N ASP A 83 -7.10 -1.75 16.36
CA ASP A 83 -6.96 -0.80 17.47
C ASP A 83 -7.06 0.66 16.99
N ASP A 84 -6.50 0.94 15.80
CA ASP A 84 -6.50 2.27 15.20
C ASP A 84 -7.38 2.35 13.93
N PRO A 85 -7.98 3.52 13.64
CA PRO A 85 -8.74 3.72 12.41
C PRO A 85 -7.85 3.62 11.19
N ILE A 86 -8.07 2.62 10.35
CA ILE A 86 -7.40 2.44 9.06
C ILE A 86 -8.27 3.03 7.96
N PHE A 87 -7.72 3.92 7.14
CA PHE A 87 -8.42 4.58 6.04
C PHE A 87 -8.12 3.97 4.66
N ASP A 88 -7.42 2.84 4.62
CA ASP A 88 -7.19 2.10 3.38
C ASP A 88 -8.43 1.29 2.99
N THR A 89 -8.81 1.38 1.72
CA THR A 89 -9.98 0.66 1.19
C THR A 89 -9.74 -0.83 1.06
N SER A 90 -8.51 -1.30 1.10
CA SER A 90 -8.12 -2.70 1.05
C SER A 90 -8.45 -3.47 2.32
N ILE A 91 -8.68 -2.77 3.45
CA ILE A 91 -9.01 -3.39 4.74
C ILE A 91 -10.25 -4.29 4.65
N ILE A 92 -11.28 -3.87 3.94
CA ILE A 92 -12.54 -4.63 3.81
C ILE A 92 -12.34 -5.93 3.04
N PRO A 93 -11.80 -5.93 1.81
CA PRO A 93 -11.54 -7.18 1.09
C PRO A 93 -10.55 -8.09 1.82
N THR A 94 -9.52 -7.55 2.46
CA THR A 94 -8.55 -8.31 3.24
C THR A 94 -9.20 -8.98 4.44
N PHE A 95 -10.03 -8.25 5.18
CA PHE A 95 -10.79 -8.78 6.32
C PHE A 95 -11.74 -9.90 5.88
N LEU A 96 -12.51 -9.70 4.82
CA LEU A 96 -13.45 -10.71 4.30
C LEU A 96 -12.72 -11.97 3.86
N LEU A 97 -11.61 -11.81 3.12
CA LEU A 97 -10.76 -12.92 2.70
C LEU A 97 -10.20 -13.67 3.90
N SER A 98 -9.63 -12.97 4.87
CA SER A 98 -9.05 -13.56 6.08
C SER A 98 -10.09 -14.30 6.91
N LYS A 99 -11.27 -13.72 7.07
CA LYS A 99 -12.41 -14.32 7.76
C LYS A 99 -12.84 -15.64 7.11
N GLU A 100 -12.93 -15.68 5.79
CA GLU A 100 -13.32 -16.89 5.07
C GLU A 100 -12.22 -17.94 5.06
N ILE A 101 -10.97 -17.56 4.79
CA ILE A 101 -9.83 -18.48 4.74
C ILE A 101 -9.56 -19.12 6.10
N SER A 102 -9.79 -18.39 7.19
CA SER A 102 -9.57 -18.91 8.55
C SER A 102 -10.35 -20.19 8.87
N LYS A 103 -11.40 -20.47 8.10
CA LYS A 103 -12.18 -21.73 8.19
C LYS A 103 -11.40 -22.93 7.65
N TYR A 104 -10.42 -22.71 6.76
CA TYR A 104 -9.72 -23.77 6.02
C TYR A 104 -8.24 -23.88 6.41
N CYS A 105 -7.61 -22.76 6.74
CA CYS A 105 -6.20 -22.75 7.15
C CYS A 105 -5.95 -21.75 8.28
N LYS A 106 -4.86 -21.97 9.02
CA LYS A 106 -4.46 -21.10 10.14
C LYS A 106 -3.36 -20.13 9.75
N VAL A 107 -2.71 -20.36 8.64
CA VAL A 107 -1.65 -19.52 8.10
C VAL A 107 -1.94 -19.27 6.63
N ALA A 108 -1.91 -18.01 6.23
CA ALA A 108 -1.97 -17.60 4.83
C ALA A 108 -0.67 -16.88 4.46
N ILE A 109 -0.18 -17.13 3.23
CA ILE A 109 0.99 -16.45 2.66
C ILE A 109 0.49 -15.66 1.47
N GLY A 110 0.69 -14.35 1.50
CA GLY A 110 0.31 -13.40 0.44
C GLY A 110 1.50 -12.79 -0.29
N GLY A 111 1.21 -11.97 -1.29
CA GLY A 111 2.16 -11.16 -2.04
C GLY A 111 2.48 -9.81 -1.40
N ASP A 112 1.94 -9.55 -0.20
CA ASP A 112 2.09 -8.28 0.49
C ASP A 112 3.57 -7.96 0.74
N GLY A 113 3.94 -6.71 0.55
CA GLY A 113 5.34 -6.27 0.59
C GLY A 113 6.09 -6.38 -0.75
N GLY A 114 5.50 -7.01 -1.77
CA GLY A 114 6.11 -7.12 -3.10
C GLY A 114 6.29 -5.75 -3.76
N ASP A 115 5.27 -4.94 -3.74
CA ASP A 115 5.30 -3.58 -4.31
C ASP A 115 6.34 -2.69 -3.62
N GLU A 116 6.46 -2.77 -2.30
CA GLU A 116 7.44 -2.03 -1.50
C GLU A 116 8.87 -2.51 -1.73
N LEU A 117 9.07 -3.81 -1.95
CA LEU A 117 10.41 -4.37 -2.16
C LEU A 117 10.91 -4.21 -3.59
N PHE A 118 10.00 -4.28 -4.56
CA PHE A 118 10.35 -4.31 -5.99
C PHE A 118 9.89 -3.08 -6.78
N GLY A 119 9.32 -2.08 -6.10
CA GLY A 119 8.93 -0.82 -6.74
C GLY A 119 7.69 -0.95 -7.63
N GLY A 120 6.70 -1.77 -7.25
CA GLY A 120 5.52 -2.06 -8.06
C GLY A 120 4.51 -0.91 -8.14
N TYR A 121 4.48 -0.01 -7.17
CA TYR A 121 3.51 1.08 -7.16
C TYR A 121 3.72 2.11 -8.27
N PRO A 122 2.65 2.55 -8.95
CA PRO A 122 2.74 3.57 -10.01
C PRO A 122 3.36 4.90 -9.57
N HIS A 123 3.31 5.21 -8.27
CA HIS A 123 3.88 6.46 -7.77
C HIS A 123 5.41 6.49 -7.82
N TYR A 124 6.10 5.36 -7.80
CA TYR A 124 7.56 5.33 -7.98
C TYR A 124 7.98 5.82 -9.37
N ASN A 125 7.25 5.46 -10.42
CA ASN A 125 7.48 6.01 -11.75
C ASN A 125 7.25 7.52 -11.81
N LYS A 126 6.29 8.02 -11.04
CA LYS A 126 6.06 9.47 -10.91
C LYS A 126 7.23 10.15 -10.20
N LEU A 127 7.78 9.52 -9.15
CA LEU A 127 8.97 10.00 -8.46
C LEU A 127 10.17 10.15 -9.40
N LEU A 128 10.47 9.13 -10.19
CA LEU A 128 11.57 9.16 -11.17
C LEU A 128 11.43 10.32 -12.15
N ARG A 129 10.26 10.46 -12.78
CA ARG A 129 9.99 11.56 -13.73
C ARG A 129 10.15 12.93 -13.08
N MET A 130 9.77 13.06 -11.83
CA MET A 130 9.88 14.31 -11.10
C MET A 130 11.32 14.60 -10.69
N GLU A 131 12.09 13.57 -10.34
CA GLU A 131 13.52 13.71 -10.08
C GLU A 131 14.26 14.18 -11.34
N GLU A 132 13.99 13.58 -12.49
CA GLU A 132 14.55 14.01 -13.77
C GLU A 132 14.21 15.47 -14.08
N SER A 133 12.98 15.91 -13.81
CA SER A 133 12.54 17.28 -14.06
C SER A 133 13.21 18.33 -13.15
N LYS A 134 13.77 17.95 -12.01
CA LYS A 134 14.47 18.88 -11.10
C LYS A 134 15.74 19.45 -11.71
N TYR A 135 16.40 18.71 -12.56
CA TYR A 135 17.62 19.18 -13.24
C TYR A 135 17.33 20.29 -14.24
N GLN A 136 16.07 20.43 -14.67
CA GLN A 136 15.65 21.43 -15.66
C GLN A 136 15.17 22.75 -15.03
N VAL A 137 14.72 22.72 -13.76
CA VAL A 137 14.17 23.90 -13.06
C VAL A 137 14.90 24.13 -11.75
N PRO A 138 15.55 25.29 -11.55
CA PRO A 138 16.24 25.60 -10.29
C PRO A 138 15.32 25.51 -9.07
N TYR A 139 15.87 25.05 -7.94
CA TYR A 139 15.11 24.82 -6.71
C TYR A 139 14.32 26.06 -6.25
N PHE A 140 14.89 27.24 -6.38
CA PHE A 140 14.22 28.49 -5.98
C PHE A 140 12.85 28.66 -6.65
N PHE A 141 12.76 28.43 -7.97
CA PHE A 141 11.50 28.55 -8.71
C PHE A 141 10.51 27.45 -8.32
N ARG A 142 10.99 26.23 -8.13
CA ARG A 142 10.16 25.09 -7.74
C ARG A 142 9.56 25.29 -6.34
N ASN A 143 10.36 25.73 -5.37
CA ASN A 143 9.94 26.00 -4.01
C ASN A 143 8.93 27.14 -3.93
N ASN A 144 9.15 28.22 -4.67
CA ASN A 144 8.18 29.32 -4.75
C ASN A 144 6.84 28.87 -5.34
N LEU A 145 6.86 28.09 -6.41
CA LEU A 145 5.65 27.55 -7.03
C LEU A 145 4.89 26.63 -6.06
N SER A 146 5.61 25.79 -5.34
CA SER A 146 5.04 24.93 -4.30
C SER A 146 4.38 25.75 -3.17
N ASN A 147 5.06 26.78 -2.68
CA ASN A 147 4.53 27.63 -1.61
C ASN A 147 3.26 28.39 -2.06
N ILE A 148 3.23 28.87 -3.31
CA ILE A 148 2.04 29.50 -3.88
C ILE A 148 0.91 28.47 -3.99
N ALA A 149 1.18 27.28 -4.53
CA ALA A 149 0.18 26.23 -4.66
C ALA A 149 -0.41 25.82 -3.30
N GLN A 150 0.41 25.73 -2.27
CA GLN A 150 -0.02 25.41 -0.91
C GLN A 150 -0.90 26.52 -0.29
N SER A 151 -0.60 27.79 -0.59
CA SER A 151 -1.29 28.94 0.00
C SER A 151 -2.60 29.26 -0.71
N VAL A 152 -2.64 29.11 -2.04
CA VAL A 152 -3.76 29.58 -2.90
C VAL A 152 -4.71 28.46 -3.27
N LEU A 153 -4.20 27.24 -3.50
CA LEU A 153 -5.05 26.15 -3.98
C LEU A 153 -5.78 25.46 -2.81
N PRO A 154 -7.09 25.22 -2.95
CA PRO A 154 -7.85 24.52 -1.91
C PRO A 154 -7.41 23.06 -1.75
N ILE A 155 -7.74 22.49 -0.58
CA ILE A 155 -7.55 21.06 -0.32
C ILE A 155 -8.38 20.27 -1.36
N GLY A 156 -7.78 19.22 -1.96
CA GLY A 156 -8.44 18.43 -2.99
C GLY A 156 -8.32 18.97 -4.42
N PHE A 157 -7.70 20.14 -4.63
CA PHE A 157 -7.47 20.65 -5.98
C PHE A 157 -6.56 19.71 -6.78
N ARG A 158 -7.03 19.29 -7.96
CA ARG A 158 -6.30 18.35 -8.81
C ARG A 158 -4.96 18.94 -9.26
N GLY A 159 -3.87 18.28 -8.91
CA GLY A 159 -2.50 18.73 -9.22
C GLY A 159 -1.81 19.51 -8.10
N LYS A 160 -2.51 19.96 -7.06
CA LYS A 160 -1.90 20.64 -5.89
C LYS A 160 -0.76 19.83 -5.30
N LYS A 161 -0.99 18.57 -4.96
CA LYS A 161 0.04 17.66 -4.44
C LYS A 161 1.23 17.49 -5.39
N THR A 162 1.00 17.49 -6.70
CA THR A 162 2.08 17.43 -7.68
C THR A 162 2.97 18.67 -7.63
N LEU A 163 2.38 19.86 -7.47
CA LEU A 163 3.12 21.12 -7.33
C LEU A 163 3.86 21.20 -6.00
N GLU A 164 3.23 20.78 -4.92
CA GLU A 164 3.86 20.67 -3.59
C GLU A 164 5.09 19.77 -3.65
N PHE A 165 4.92 18.59 -4.21
CA PHE A 165 5.98 17.63 -4.41
C PHE A 165 7.12 18.17 -5.29
N PHE A 166 6.80 18.87 -6.36
CA PHE A 166 7.80 19.47 -7.25
C PHE A 166 8.72 20.46 -6.52
N GLY A 167 8.22 21.13 -5.48
CA GLY A 167 9.00 22.02 -4.62
C GLY A 167 9.81 21.31 -3.51
N THR A 168 9.57 20.04 -3.25
CA THR A 168 10.25 19.30 -2.19
C THR A 168 11.74 19.13 -2.48
N ASN A 169 12.58 19.33 -1.47
CA ASN A 169 14.00 19.03 -1.57
C ASN A 169 14.28 17.57 -1.22
N LEU A 170 14.27 16.70 -2.21
CA LEU A 170 14.43 15.25 -2.04
C LEU A 170 15.79 14.83 -1.48
N SER A 171 16.76 15.75 -1.38
CA SER A 171 18.03 15.48 -0.70
C SER A 171 17.89 15.50 0.83
N HIS A 172 16.82 16.08 1.35
CA HIS A 172 16.60 16.26 2.78
C HIS A 172 15.23 15.80 3.26
N GLU A 173 14.25 15.67 2.36
CA GLU A 173 12.87 15.35 2.69
C GLU A 173 12.35 14.26 1.78
N TYR A 174 11.82 13.19 2.36
CA TYR A 174 11.03 12.23 1.59
C TYR A 174 9.66 12.84 1.30
N PRO A 175 9.22 12.85 0.04
CA PRO A 175 7.90 13.37 -0.26
C PRO A 175 6.82 12.42 0.27
N ASN A 176 6.02 12.87 1.19
CA ASN A 176 4.86 12.15 1.68
C ASN A 176 3.76 12.08 0.60
N ILE A 177 3.96 11.24 -0.41
CA ILE A 177 3.02 11.12 -1.53
C ILE A 177 1.70 10.52 -1.08
N GLY A 178 1.75 9.63 -0.09
CA GLY A 178 0.59 9.01 0.56
C GLY A 178 -0.08 9.86 1.62
N GLU A 179 0.52 10.98 2.06
CA GLU A 179 -0.07 11.80 3.12
C GLU A 179 -1.33 12.51 2.63
N PHE A 180 -2.49 12.11 3.15
CA PHE A 180 -3.77 12.73 2.82
C PHE A 180 -3.97 14.06 3.53
N PHE A 181 -3.39 14.23 4.72
CA PHE A 181 -3.59 15.37 5.59
C PHE A 181 -2.25 15.94 6.06
N SER A 182 -1.74 16.91 5.30
CA SER A 182 -0.42 17.50 5.54
C SER A 182 -0.33 18.20 6.91
N MET A 183 0.87 18.29 7.48
CA MET A 183 1.14 19.04 8.71
C MET A 183 0.55 20.48 8.68
N ARG A 184 0.59 21.14 7.53
CA ARG A 184 0.01 22.47 7.35
C ARG A 184 -1.51 22.46 7.39
N ASP A 185 -2.14 21.42 6.86
CA ASP A 185 -3.59 21.27 6.89
C ASP A 185 -4.04 20.86 8.31
N GLN A 186 -3.25 20.03 8.99
CA GLN A 186 -3.42 19.74 10.41
C GLN A 186 -3.37 21.01 11.28
N ALA A 187 -2.42 21.91 11.00
CA ALA A 187 -2.29 23.18 11.74
C ALA A 187 -3.48 24.15 11.57
N LYS A 188 -4.31 23.97 10.55
CA LYS A 188 -5.55 24.74 10.37
C LYS A 188 -6.71 24.20 11.21
N VAL A 189 -6.66 22.94 11.59
CA VAL A 189 -7.76 22.22 12.28
C VAL A 189 -7.45 21.99 13.74
N PHE A 190 -6.20 21.66 14.07
CA PHE A 190 -5.79 21.33 15.42
C PHE A 190 -5.05 22.47 16.12
N ASN A 191 -5.14 22.49 17.46
CA ASN A 191 -4.36 23.40 18.27
C ASN A 191 -2.84 23.08 18.13
N LEU A 192 -2.01 24.13 18.01
CA LEU A 192 -0.57 23.99 17.84
C LEU A 192 0.13 23.23 18.98
N ASN A 193 -0.37 23.38 20.23
CA ASN A 193 0.20 22.65 21.37
C ASN A 193 -0.11 21.16 21.28
N PHE A 194 -1.29 20.80 20.81
CA PHE A 194 -1.67 19.41 20.53
C PHE A 194 -0.79 18.81 19.43
N LEU A 195 -0.61 19.53 18.31
CA LEU A 195 0.29 19.07 17.23
C LEU A 195 1.73 18.89 17.70
N LYS A 196 2.24 19.78 18.54
CA LYS A 196 3.58 19.64 19.13
C LYS A 196 3.71 18.40 20.02
N SER A 197 2.66 18.04 20.74
CA SER A 197 2.67 16.83 21.58
C SER A 197 2.63 15.54 20.75
N LEU A 198 1.98 15.55 19.58
CA LEU A 198 1.97 14.40 18.66
C LEU A 198 3.28 14.22 17.89
N ASN A 199 3.98 15.33 17.60
CA ASN A 199 5.15 15.31 16.72
C ASN A 199 6.48 14.95 17.41
N ALA A 200 6.47 14.61 18.68
CA ALA A 200 7.71 14.31 19.39
C ALA A 200 8.47 13.07 18.85
N ASP A 201 7.80 12.16 18.13
CA ASP A 201 8.41 10.90 17.69
C ASP A 201 8.36 10.59 16.17
N ASN A 202 7.54 11.27 15.39
CA ASN A 202 7.19 10.81 14.04
C ASN A 202 8.01 11.44 12.89
N THR A 203 8.95 12.35 13.15
CA THR A 203 9.69 13.08 12.10
C THR A 203 11.14 12.68 11.94
N LYS A 204 11.59 11.57 12.47
CA LYS A 204 12.85 11.00 12.01
C LYS A 204 12.69 10.44 10.61
N ILE A 205 12.59 11.36 9.66
CA ILE A 205 12.80 11.10 8.26
C ILE A 205 14.13 10.36 8.16
N LEU A 206 14.06 9.14 7.69
CA LEU A 206 15.25 8.36 7.41
C LEU A 206 16.08 9.18 6.43
N ASN A 207 17.34 9.41 6.79
CA ASN A 207 18.23 10.29 6.06
C ASN A 207 18.31 9.81 4.60
N PRO A 208 17.73 10.54 3.60
CA PRO A 208 17.71 10.10 2.21
C PRO A 208 19.10 9.93 1.59
N GLY A 209 20.14 10.42 2.28
CA GLY A 209 21.54 10.29 1.84
C GLY A 209 22.16 8.89 1.94
N ILE A 210 21.38 7.86 2.33
CA ILE A 210 21.87 6.46 2.40
C ILE A 210 21.65 5.72 1.07
N PHE A 211 20.77 6.23 0.20
CA PHE A 211 20.35 5.55 -1.02
C PHE A 211 20.85 6.25 -2.28
N ASP A 212 21.25 5.46 -3.26
CA ASP A 212 21.80 5.96 -4.53
C ASP A 212 20.73 6.60 -5.43
N ASN A 213 19.45 6.23 -5.24
CA ASN A 213 18.34 6.78 -6.02
C ASN A 213 17.09 7.01 -5.16
N ILE A 214 16.16 7.78 -5.70
CA ILE A 214 14.92 8.15 -5.00
C ILE A 214 13.96 6.97 -4.82
N VAL A 215 13.97 6.00 -5.71
CA VAL A 215 13.06 4.85 -5.63
C VAL A 215 13.48 3.98 -4.46
N ASP A 216 14.76 3.71 -4.28
CA ASP A 216 15.26 2.91 -3.15
C ASP A 216 14.92 3.59 -1.81
N SER A 217 15.01 4.92 -1.76
CA SER A 217 14.58 5.68 -0.58
C SER A 217 13.07 5.55 -0.36
N ALA A 218 12.28 5.60 -1.43
CA ALA A 218 10.83 5.51 -1.38
C ALA A 218 10.36 4.12 -0.94
N THR A 219 10.88 3.08 -1.58
CA THR A 219 10.56 1.68 -1.27
C THR A 219 10.93 1.33 0.16
N TYR A 220 12.10 1.79 0.63
CA TYR A 220 12.51 1.58 2.02
C TYR A 220 11.57 2.29 3.02
N HIS A 221 11.14 3.51 2.70
CA HIS A 221 10.19 4.25 3.54
C HIS A 221 8.83 3.55 3.58
N ASP A 222 8.31 3.14 2.42
CA ASP A 222 7.02 2.47 2.33
C ASP A 222 7.06 1.10 3.01
N PHE A 223 8.14 0.34 2.86
CA PHE A 223 8.35 -0.91 3.59
C PHE A 223 8.33 -0.72 5.12
N ARG A 224 8.94 0.37 5.62
CA ARG A 224 9.03 0.60 7.06
C ARG A 224 7.78 1.23 7.68
N ARG A 225 6.99 1.95 6.91
CA ARG A 225 5.80 2.65 7.39
C ARG A 225 4.52 2.10 6.78
N PHE A 226 4.35 2.26 5.49
CA PHE A 226 3.10 1.94 4.81
C PHE A 226 2.76 0.44 4.93
N LEU A 227 3.70 -0.45 4.66
CA LEU A 227 3.47 -1.89 4.80
C LEU A 227 3.11 -2.27 6.25
N ARG A 228 3.82 -1.71 7.22
CA ARG A 228 3.64 -2.07 8.63
C ARG A 228 2.42 -1.43 9.28
N GLU A 229 2.10 -0.20 8.91
CA GLU A 229 1.11 0.62 9.60
C GLU A 229 -0.26 0.60 8.91
N ASP A 230 -0.32 0.22 7.64
CA ASP A 230 -1.53 0.35 6.81
C ASP A 230 -1.94 -0.98 6.13
N ILE A 231 -1.00 -1.86 5.79
CA ILE A 231 -1.28 -3.11 5.06
C ILE A 231 -1.29 -4.34 5.98
N LEU A 232 -0.35 -4.45 6.92
CA LEU A 232 -0.22 -5.58 7.85
C LEU A 232 -0.82 -5.26 9.22
#